data_601993333f330c314e56000358e4ecbb
#
_entry.id   601993333f330c314e56000358e4ecbb
#
_cell.length_a   1.000
_cell.length_b   1.000
_cell.length_c   1.000
_cell.angle_alpha   90.00
_cell.angle_beta   90.00
_cell.angle_gamma   90.00
#
_symmetry.space_group_name_H-M   'P 1'
#
loop_
_entity.id
_entity.type
_entity.pdbx_description
1 polymer ?
#
loop_
_entity_poly.entity_id
_entity_poly.type
_entity_poly.pdbx_seq_one_letter_code
_entity_poly.pdbx_strand_id
1 'polypeptide(L)' 'MDTKKLAALAAAVRLGSFTRAAEELGYTQSGLTHMMNSLEKDVGFPVLVRSRSGVRLTPAGQRIFPLV' A
#
# COMPACT_ATOMS: atom_id res chain seq x y z
N MET A 1 4.96 -2.14 12.59
CA MET A 1 5.06 -2.22 11.12
C MET A 1 6.29 -3.02 10.76
N ASP A 2 6.17 -3.93 9.81
CA ASP A 2 7.28 -4.81 9.47
C ASP A 2 7.69 -4.64 8.00
N THR A 3 8.77 -5.32 7.63
CA THR A 3 9.34 -5.25 6.29
C THR A 3 8.36 -5.72 5.22
N LYS A 4 7.53 -6.71 5.53
CA LYS A 4 6.55 -7.24 4.58
C LYS A 4 5.49 -6.20 4.25
N LYS A 5 5.02 -5.46 5.24
CA LYS A 5 4.03 -4.39 5.02
C LYS A 5 4.63 -3.28 4.18
N LEU A 6 5.89 -2.91 4.43
CA LEU A 6 6.58 -1.89 3.64
C LEU A 6 6.78 -2.34 2.20
N ALA A 7 7.16 -3.59 1.99
CA ALA A 7 7.33 -4.14 0.64
C ALA A 7 5.99 -4.15 -0.11
N ALA A 8 4.91 -4.49 0.58
CA ALA A 8 3.58 -4.48 -0.01
C ALA A 8 3.15 -3.07 -0.40
N LEU A 9 3.41 -2.09 0.47
CA LEU A 9 3.13 -0.69 0.18
C LEU A 9 3.89 -0.22 -1.06
N ALA A 10 5.18 -0.51 -1.13
CA ALA A 10 6.02 -0.11 -2.24
C ALA A 10 5.52 -0.71 -3.55
N ALA A 11 5.14 -1.99 -3.55
CA ALA A 11 4.62 -2.64 -4.75
C ALA A 11 3.29 -2.03 -5.18
N ALA A 12 2.39 -1.76 -4.24
CA ALA A 12 1.09 -1.17 -4.56
C ALA A 12 1.24 0.21 -5.19
N VAL A 13 2.14 1.02 -4.67
CA VAL A 13 2.40 2.37 -5.19
C VAL A 13 3.11 2.30 -6.54
N ARG A 14 4.13 1.47 -6.64
CA ARG A 14 4.91 1.31 -7.88
C ARG A 14 4.05 0.87 -9.05
N LEU A 15 3.19 -0.11 -8.80
CA LEU A 15 2.32 -0.67 -9.84
C LEU A 15 1.02 0.13 -10.00
N GLY A 16 0.68 0.96 -9.04
CA GLY A 16 -0.57 1.72 -9.06
C GLY A 16 -1.80 0.85 -9.02
N SER A 17 -1.70 -0.37 -8.48
CA SER A 17 -2.78 -1.34 -8.54
C SER A 17 -2.62 -2.37 -7.42
N PHE A 18 -3.68 -2.58 -6.65
CA PHE A 18 -3.71 -3.63 -5.64
C PHE A 18 -3.75 -5.02 -6.28
N THR A 19 -4.48 -5.17 -7.37
CA THR A 19 -4.58 -6.45 -8.07
C THR A 19 -3.20 -6.92 -8.52
N ARG A 20 -2.47 -6.02 -9.19
CA ARG A 20 -1.15 -6.36 -9.71
C ARG A 20 -0.14 -6.58 -8.59
N ALA A 21 -0.22 -5.76 -7.56
CA ALA A 21 0.69 -5.90 -6.42
C ALA A 21 0.47 -7.24 -5.71
N ALA A 22 -0.79 -7.62 -5.52
CA ALA A 22 -1.12 -8.92 -4.90
C ALA A 22 -0.57 -10.07 -5.74
N GLU A 23 -0.74 -9.99 -7.06
CA GLU A 23 -0.21 -11.02 -7.95
C GLU A 23 1.31 -11.13 -7.86
N GLU A 24 1.99 -9.99 -7.88
CA GLU A 24 3.45 -9.98 -7.83
C GLU A 24 3.97 -10.56 -6.51
N LEU A 25 3.30 -10.27 -5.41
CA LEU A 25 3.75 -10.69 -4.08
C LEU A 25 3.21 -12.06 -3.66
N GLY A 26 2.29 -12.62 -4.43
CA GLY A 26 1.71 -13.92 -4.10
C GLY A 26 0.64 -13.86 -3.02
N TYR A 27 -0.04 -12.72 -2.87
CA TYR A 27 -1.14 -12.55 -1.93
C TYR A 27 -2.48 -12.51 -2.66
N THR A 28 -3.57 -12.74 -1.92
CA THR A 28 -4.89 -12.41 -2.42
C THR A 28 -5.10 -10.90 -2.30
N GLN A 29 -6.06 -10.36 -3.05
CA GLN A 29 -6.40 -8.95 -2.93
C GLN A 29 -6.86 -8.60 -1.52
N SER A 30 -7.72 -9.43 -0.92
CA SER A 30 -8.19 -9.16 0.43
C SER A 30 -7.06 -9.26 1.45
N GLY A 31 -6.10 -10.16 1.24
CA GLY A 31 -4.92 -10.26 2.09
C GLY A 31 -4.07 -9.01 2.03
N LEU A 32 -3.85 -8.49 0.82
CA LEU A 32 -3.09 -7.26 0.65
C LEU A 32 -3.83 -6.06 1.25
N THR A 33 -5.14 -5.97 1.04
CA THR A 33 -5.96 -4.91 1.64
C THR A 33 -5.85 -4.94 3.16
N HIS A 34 -5.90 -6.14 3.74
CA HIS A 34 -5.77 -6.31 5.19
C HIS A 34 -4.40 -5.81 5.67
N MET A 35 -3.33 -6.13 4.93
CA MET A 35 -1.98 -5.68 5.27
C MET A 35 -1.88 -4.15 5.23
N MET A 36 -2.47 -3.53 4.22
CA MET A 36 -2.43 -2.08 4.09
C MET A 36 -3.24 -1.39 5.18
N ASN A 37 -4.40 -1.95 5.53
CA ASN A 37 -5.19 -1.43 6.64
C ASN A 37 -4.41 -1.54 7.95
N SER A 38 -3.71 -2.64 8.16
CA SER A 38 -2.88 -2.83 9.34
C SER A 38 -1.74 -1.82 9.39
N LEU A 39 -1.10 -1.56 8.25
CA LEU A 39 -0.03 -0.56 8.16
C LEU A 39 -0.56 0.83 8.51
N GLU A 40 -1.72 1.20 7.98
CA GLU A 40 -2.32 2.50 8.27
C GLU A 40 -2.67 2.62 9.74
N LYS A 41 -3.11 1.53 10.35
CA LYS A 41 -3.38 1.51 11.78
C LYS A 41 -2.10 1.71 12.59
N ASP A 42 -1.00 1.10 12.14
CA ASP A 42 0.30 1.24 12.81
C ASP A 42 0.78 2.69 12.82
N VAL A 43 0.62 3.39 11.71
CA VAL A 43 1.09 4.78 11.60
C VAL A 43 0.04 5.81 12.07
N GLY A 44 -1.21 5.42 12.14
CA GLY A 44 -2.27 6.27 12.70
C GLY A 44 -2.93 7.22 11.72
N PHE A 45 -2.72 7.04 10.40
CA PHE A 45 -3.37 7.88 9.39
C PHE A 45 -3.45 7.14 8.05
N PRO A 46 -4.34 7.58 7.14
CA PRO A 46 -4.42 6.96 5.81
C PRO A 46 -3.14 7.19 5.02
N VAL A 47 -2.60 6.13 4.44
CA VAL A 47 -1.36 6.16 3.66
C VAL A 47 -1.64 6.05 2.17
N LEU A 48 -2.71 5.33 1.79
CA LEU A 48 -3.05 5.08 0.40
C LEU A 48 -4.42 5.63 0.04
N VAL A 49 -4.55 6.12 -1.19
CA VAL A 49 -5.82 6.49 -1.80
C VAL A 49 -6.05 5.54 -2.97
N ARG A 50 -7.21 4.89 -2.98
CA ARG A 50 -7.65 4.03 -4.09
C ARG A 50 -8.70 4.78 -4.89
N SER A 51 -8.50 4.84 -6.21
CA SER A 51 -9.43 5.51 -7.11
C SER A 51 -9.48 4.74 -8.42
N ARG A 52 -10.34 5.19 -9.34
CA ARG A 52 -10.42 4.59 -10.66
C ARG A 52 -9.10 4.66 -11.42
N SER A 53 -8.32 5.69 -11.16
CA SER A 53 -7.03 5.87 -11.83
C SER A 53 -5.92 5.06 -11.18
N GLY A 54 -6.20 4.36 -10.09
CA GLY A 54 -5.23 3.49 -9.45
C GLY A 54 -5.01 3.80 -7.98
N VAL A 55 -3.86 3.40 -7.48
CA VAL A 55 -3.48 3.53 -6.08
C VAL A 55 -2.35 4.54 -5.97
N ARG A 56 -2.47 5.47 -5.02
CA ARG A 56 -1.46 6.49 -4.78
C ARG A 56 -1.27 6.70 -3.29
N LEU A 57 -0.10 7.25 -2.93
CA LEU A 57 0.11 7.68 -1.56
C LEU A 57 -0.69 8.95 -1.26
N THR A 58 -1.20 9.06 -0.03
CA THR A 58 -1.73 10.32 0.46
C THR A 58 -0.56 11.30 0.66
N PRO A 59 -0.83 12.62 0.76
CA PRO A 59 0.24 13.57 1.09
C PRO A 59 0.96 13.23 2.38
N ALA A 60 0.23 12.76 3.40
CA ALA A 60 0.83 12.32 4.65
C ALA A 60 1.71 11.08 4.43
N GLY A 61 1.24 10.13 3.60
CA GLY A 61 2.02 8.94 3.26
C GLY A 61 3.32 9.28 2.55
N GLN A 62 3.29 10.27 1.66
CA GLN A 62 4.48 10.70 0.95
C GLN A 62 5.55 11.27 1.86
N ARG A 63 5.16 11.94 2.94
CA ARG A 63 6.11 12.49 3.90
C ARG A 63 6.86 11.41 4.65
N ILE A 64 6.16 10.31 4.98
CA ILE A 64 6.72 9.23 5.79
C ILE A 64 7.40 8.19 4.90
N PHE A 65 6.82 7.91 3.73
CA PHE A 65 7.30 6.88 2.81
C PHE A 65 7.57 7.49 1.44
N PRO A 66 8.74 8.10 1.23
CA PRO A 66 9.07 8.70 -0.07
C PRO A 66 9.41 7.63 -1.10
N LEU A 67 8.38 6.97 -1.62
CA LEU A 67 8.49 5.83 -2.53
C LEU A 67 8.45 6.23 -4.01
N VAL A 68 8.88 7.39 -4.34
CA VAL A 68 8.86 7.87 -5.73
C VAL A 68 10.08 7.38 -6.49
#